data_909f8313c3ceb6a49c09e39ab9fd4bbd
#
_entry.id   909f8313c3ceb6a49c09e39ab9fd4bbd
#
_cell.length_a   1.000
_cell.length_b   1.000
_cell.length_c   1.000
_cell.angle_alpha   90.00
_cell.angle_beta   90.00
_cell.angle_gamma   90.00
#
_symmetry.space_group_name_H-M   'P 1'
#
loop_
_entity.id
_entity.type
_entity.pdbx_description
1 polymer ?
#
loop_
_entity_poly.entity_id
_entity_poly.type
_entity_poly.pdbx_seq_one_letter_code
_entity_poly.pdbx_strand_id
1 'polypeptide(L)'
;MSLNYKKELERASRVMIRIHDPSILIRLIIRLIVRKVDVKHAGVLLFDANRDCYVLTLSGGESGTRIPQGFAKFVKENPLIKFFVDKEYQSLIRRHGALTIEELNRMIWSENVLPQNEQHKDFLHKIAQQMEMFNVAVCIPAYFREHLVALLLLGEKTNGHVYQQEEFDFLAALSSDVAMAIQNARLIEDLRKEVEKNKALFINTALSLASAIEAKDRYTRGHTERVTKYALAIADELVHNRAFPLSKNFSEDLYIASLLHDVGKIGITDRILLK
;
A
#
# COMPACT_ATOMS: atom_id res chain seq x y z
N MET A 1 9.27 -29.71 19.10
CA MET A 1 8.11 -28.92 19.52
C MET A 1 7.34 -28.57 18.25
N SER A 2 6.12 -29.07 18.07
CA SER A 2 5.29 -28.67 16.94
C SER A 2 4.97 -27.17 17.07
N LEU A 3 5.31 -26.40 16.07
CA LEU A 3 5.03 -24.96 16.02
C LEU A 3 3.50 -24.80 15.98
N ASN A 4 2.94 -24.02 16.90
CA ASN A 4 1.51 -23.73 16.85
C ASN A 4 1.29 -22.56 15.89
N TYR A 5 1.18 -22.86 14.59
CA TYR A 5 0.98 -21.89 13.51
C TYR A 5 -0.23 -20.98 13.75
N LYS A 6 -1.30 -21.49 14.35
CA LYS A 6 -2.48 -20.69 14.70
C LYS A 6 -2.15 -19.54 15.66
N LYS A 7 -1.35 -19.81 16.70
CA LYS A 7 -0.94 -18.77 17.67
C LYS A 7 0.00 -17.73 17.06
N GLU A 8 0.86 -18.16 16.14
CA GLU A 8 1.76 -17.24 15.42
C GLU A 8 0.98 -16.36 14.44
N LEU A 9 -0.02 -16.90 13.74
CA LEU A 9 -0.91 -16.13 12.87
C LEU A 9 -1.69 -15.07 13.66
N GLU A 10 -2.30 -15.44 14.79
CA GLU A 10 -3.02 -14.50 15.65
C GLU A 10 -2.13 -13.34 16.14
N ARG A 11 -0.85 -13.63 16.46
CA ARG A 11 0.12 -12.59 16.84
C ARG A 11 0.47 -11.69 15.65
N ALA A 12 0.72 -12.28 14.50
CA ALA A 12 1.03 -11.55 13.28
C ALA A 12 -0.12 -10.60 12.90
N SER A 13 -1.36 -11.10 12.87
CA SER A 13 -2.55 -10.30 12.54
C SER A 13 -2.74 -9.11 13.49
N ARG A 14 -2.55 -9.30 14.81
CA ARG A 14 -2.63 -8.19 15.79
C ARG A 14 -1.58 -7.10 15.56
N VAL A 15 -0.38 -7.48 15.14
CA VAL A 15 0.70 -6.54 14.84
C VAL A 15 0.42 -5.80 13.53
N MET A 16 -0.06 -6.53 12.52
CA MET A 16 -0.36 -5.98 11.19
C MET A 16 -1.44 -4.89 11.23
N ILE A 17 -2.47 -5.04 12.06
CA ILE A 17 -3.53 -4.04 12.22
C ILE A 17 -3.01 -2.68 12.70
N ARG A 18 -1.91 -2.66 13.46
CA ARG A 18 -1.32 -1.43 14.03
C ARG A 18 -0.30 -0.76 13.11
N ILE A 19 0.16 -1.44 12.09
CA ILE A 19 1.20 -0.95 11.18
C ILE A 19 0.52 -0.40 9.93
N HIS A 20 0.67 0.91 9.72
CA HIS A 20 0.11 1.62 8.56
C HIS A 20 1.15 1.85 7.44
N ASP A 21 2.42 1.46 7.66
CA ASP A 21 3.48 1.53 6.66
C ASP A 21 3.66 0.16 6.00
N PRO A 22 3.35 0.03 4.69
CA PRO A 22 3.48 -1.22 3.97
C PRO A 22 4.89 -1.80 4.00
N SER A 23 5.93 -0.97 4.02
CA SER A 23 7.32 -1.41 3.99
C SER A 23 7.73 -2.09 5.31
N ILE A 24 7.28 -1.55 6.44
CA ILE A 24 7.50 -2.14 7.75
C ILE A 24 6.76 -3.47 7.85
N LEU A 25 5.51 -3.50 7.38
CA LEU A 25 4.67 -4.69 7.37
C LEU A 25 5.33 -5.82 6.60
N ILE A 26 5.73 -5.58 5.35
CA ILE A 26 6.37 -6.59 4.49
C ILE A 26 7.65 -7.12 5.13
N ARG A 27 8.45 -6.26 5.76
CA ARG A 27 9.68 -6.66 6.46
C ARG A 27 9.42 -7.60 7.64
N LEU A 28 8.36 -7.33 8.39
CA LEU A 28 7.96 -8.20 9.51
C LEU A 28 7.48 -9.57 9.01
N ILE A 29 6.71 -9.59 7.94
CA ILE A 29 6.20 -10.81 7.33
C ILE A 29 7.33 -11.69 6.80
N ILE A 30 8.27 -11.13 6.06
CA ILE A 30 9.45 -11.87 5.57
C ILE A 30 10.22 -12.48 6.74
N ARG A 31 10.46 -11.72 7.82
CA ARG A 31 11.12 -12.26 9.01
C ARG A 31 10.34 -13.39 9.68
N LEU A 32 9.02 -13.25 9.74
CA LEU A 32 8.15 -14.27 10.31
C LEU A 32 8.25 -15.56 9.48
N ILE A 33 8.11 -15.47 8.18
CA ILE A 33 8.18 -16.61 7.26
C ILE A 33 9.54 -17.29 7.37
N VAL A 34 10.63 -16.55 7.21
CA VAL A 34 11.99 -17.12 7.26
C VAL A 34 12.23 -17.85 8.57
N ARG A 35 11.82 -17.30 9.71
CA ARG A 35 12.07 -17.89 11.03
C ARG A 35 11.12 -19.01 11.40
N LYS A 36 9.86 -18.99 10.95
CA LYS A 36 8.82 -19.91 11.41
C LYS A 36 8.59 -21.07 10.46
N VAL A 37 8.75 -20.83 9.16
CA VAL A 37 8.65 -21.87 8.13
C VAL A 37 10.02 -22.48 7.82
N ASP A 38 11.09 -21.81 8.29
CA ASP A 38 12.47 -22.27 8.18
C ASP A 38 12.91 -22.40 6.71
N VAL A 39 12.74 -21.32 5.94
CA VAL A 39 13.06 -21.25 4.53
C VAL A 39 14.40 -20.57 4.29
N LYS A 40 15.15 -21.01 3.29
CA LYS A 40 16.45 -20.44 2.91
C LYS A 40 16.32 -18.96 2.53
N HIS A 41 15.24 -18.59 1.85
CA HIS A 41 14.91 -17.20 1.55
C HIS A 41 13.42 -17.01 1.31
N ALA A 42 12.97 -15.77 1.44
CA ALA A 42 11.62 -15.35 1.09
C ALA A 42 11.66 -13.96 0.45
N GLY A 43 10.79 -13.73 -0.52
CA GLY A 43 10.63 -12.46 -1.21
C GLY A 43 9.16 -12.08 -1.37
N VAL A 44 8.89 -10.81 -1.62
CA VAL A 44 7.55 -10.30 -1.91
C VAL A 44 7.57 -9.45 -3.17
N LEU A 45 6.82 -9.87 -4.16
CA LEU A 45 6.42 -9.02 -5.28
C LEU A 45 5.16 -8.28 -4.87
N LEU A 46 5.20 -6.95 -4.93
CA LEU A 46 4.07 -6.09 -4.59
C LEU A 46 3.59 -5.35 -5.82
N PHE A 47 2.28 -5.32 -6.03
CA PHE A 47 1.69 -4.55 -7.12
C PHE A 47 1.90 -3.04 -6.90
N ASP A 48 2.50 -2.36 -7.85
CA ASP A 48 2.67 -0.90 -7.89
C ASP A 48 1.64 -0.32 -8.88
N ALA A 49 0.60 0.32 -8.36
CA ALA A 49 -0.48 0.89 -9.17
C ALA A 49 -0.01 2.05 -10.07
N ASN A 50 1.04 2.79 -9.68
CA ASN A 50 1.56 3.90 -10.48
C ASN A 50 2.33 3.41 -11.71
N ARG A 51 2.93 2.22 -11.62
CA ARG A 51 3.74 1.62 -12.68
C ARG A 51 3.04 0.49 -13.40
N ASP A 52 1.86 0.10 -12.95
CA ASP A 52 1.07 -1.03 -13.43
C ASP A 52 1.86 -2.33 -13.55
N CYS A 53 2.70 -2.62 -12.56
CA CYS A 53 3.56 -3.79 -12.53
C CYS A 53 3.78 -4.31 -11.10
N TYR A 54 4.31 -5.53 -10.98
CA TYR A 54 4.73 -6.09 -9.71
C TYR A 54 6.21 -5.87 -9.51
N VAL A 55 6.59 -5.34 -8.35
CA VAL A 55 7.96 -4.97 -8.02
C VAL A 55 8.44 -5.82 -6.84
N LEU A 56 9.62 -6.38 -6.94
CA LEU A 56 10.24 -7.05 -5.80
C LEU A 56 10.60 -6.01 -4.74
N THR A 57 9.80 -5.99 -3.68
CA THR A 57 9.89 -4.95 -2.64
C THR A 57 10.90 -5.32 -1.58
N LEU A 58 10.96 -6.59 -1.22
CA LEU A 58 11.89 -7.10 -0.22
C LEU A 58 12.24 -8.56 -0.49
N SER A 59 13.49 -8.90 -0.21
CA SER A 59 14.01 -10.25 -0.19
C SER A 59 14.86 -10.43 1.07
N GLY A 60 14.73 -11.58 1.74
CA GLY A 60 15.46 -11.89 2.96
C GLY A 60 15.66 -13.39 3.14
N GLY A 61 16.71 -13.78 3.88
CA GLY A 61 17.06 -15.18 4.16
C GLY A 61 18.51 -15.33 4.58
N GLU A 62 18.88 -16.53 5.03
CA GLU A 62 20.25 -16.85 5.47
C GLU A 62 21.19 -17.12 4.29
N SER A 63 20.66 -17.76 3.25
CA SER A 63 21.40 -18.08 2.03
C SER A 63 20.51 -17.83 0.82
N GLY A 64 20.63 -16.71 0.18
CA GLY A 64 19.90 -16.39 -1.04
C GLY A 64 20.50 -15.15 -1.69
N THR A 65 20.35 -15.05 -3.00
CA THR A 65 20.70 -13.84 -3.71
C THR A 65 19.82 -12.73 -3.13
N ARG A 66 20.43 -11.83 -2.37
CA ARG A 66 19.75 -10.64 -1.88
C ARG A 66 19.51 -9.74 -3.08
N ILE A 67 18.36 -9.90 -3.70
CA ILE A 67 17.98 -9.08 -4.84
C ILE A 67 17.66 -7.68 -4.31
N PRO A 68 18.30 -6.62 -4.80
CA PRO A 68 17.99 -5.25 -4.37
C PRO A 68 16.53 -4.91 -4.63
N GLN A 69 15.96 -4.11 -3.75
CA GLN A 69 14.59 -3.60 -3.89
C GLN A 69 14.42 -2.92 -5.25
N GLY A 70 13.35 -3.28 -5.96
CA GLY A 70 13.01 -2.71 -7.26
C GLY A 70 13.84 -3.23 -8.44
N PHE A 71 14.79 -4.14 -8.21
CA PHE A 71 15.58 -4.73 -9.28
C PHE A 71 14.74 -5.59 -10.23
N ALA A 72 13.88 -6.44 -9.66
CA ALA A 72 12.98 -7.27 -10.46
C ALA A 72 11.59 -6.60 -10.57
N LYS A 73 11.15 -6.40 -11.80
CA LYS A 73 9.83 -5.87 -12.17
C LYS A 73 9.15 -6.85 -13.10
N PHE A 74 7.91 -7.18 -12.79
CA PHE A 74 7.09 -8.11 -13.56
C PHE A 74 5.84 -7.37 -14.03
N VAL A 75 5.71 -7.21 -15.33
CA VAL A 75 4.48 -6.70 -15.95
C VAL A 75 3.36 -7.72 -15.79
N LYS A 76 2.11 -7.31 -15.99
CA LYS A 76 0.94 -8.20 -15.85
C LYS A 76 0.96 -9.40 -16.82
N GLU A 77 1.57 -9.20 -17.99
CA GLU A 77 1.75 -10.21 -19.03
C GLU A 77 2.86 -11.22 -18.71
N ASN A 78 3.69 -10.96 -17.68
CA ASN A 78 4.71 -11.90 -17.26
C ASN A 78 4.08 -13.25 -16.92
N PRO A 79 4.63 -14.39 -17.40
CA PRO A 79 4.04 -15.72 -17.22
C PRO A 79 3.71 -16.05 -15.77
N LEU A 80 4.62 -15.76 -14.83
CA LEU A 80 4.41 -16.03 -13.41
C LEU A 80 3.24 -15.21 -12.84
N ILE A 81 3.11 -13.94 -13.20
CA ILE A 81 2.01 -13.09 -12.77
C ILE A 81 0.71 -13.52 -13.42
N LYS A 82 0.72 -13.73 -14.74
CA LYS A 82 -0.45 -14.15 -15.52
C LYS A 82 -1.05 -15.43 -14.96
N PHE A 83 -0.23 -16.37 -14.50
CA PHE A 83 -0.69 -17.63 -13.89
C PHE A 83 -1.61 -17.41 -12.69
N PHE A 84 -1.36 -16.35 -11.88
CA PHE A 84 -2.15 -16.03 -10.71
C PHE A 84 -3.29 -15.02 -10.99
N VAL A 85 -3.28 -14.36 -12.13
CA VAL A 85 -4.32 -13.37 -12.50
C VAL A 85 -5.40 -14.00 -13.36
N ASP A 86 -5.05 -14.95 -14.22
CA ASP A 86 -5.95 -15.61 -15.15
C ASP A 86 -6.76 -16.71 -14.44
N LYS A 87 -8.10 -16.63 -14.51
CA LYS A 87 -9.02 -17.60 -13.85
C LYS A 87 -8.85 -19.03 -14.36
N GLU A 88 -8.45 -19.20 -15.61
CA GLU A 88 -8.20 -20.51 -16.19
C GLU A 88 -7.08 -21.24 -15.44
N TYR A 89 -5.94 -20.55 -15.22
CA TYR A 89 -4.80 -21.14 -14.52
C TYR A 89 -5.03 -21.23 -13.01
N GLN A 90 -5.76 -20.30 -12.41
CA GLN A 90 -6.12 -20.36 -10.99
C GLN A 90 -6.87 -21.66 -10.64
N SER A 91 -7.72 -22.16 -11.54
CA SER A 91 -8.48 -23.39 -11.33
C SER A 91 -7.57 -24.65 -11.24
N LEU A 92 -6.35 -24.59 -11.74
CA LEU A 92 -5.38 -25.69 -11.72
C LEU A 92 -4.63 -25.81 -10.39
N ILE A 93 -4.66 -24.76 -9.58
CA ILE A 93 -3.95 -24.72 -8.29
C ILE A 93 -4.74 -25.48 -7.23
N ARG A 94 -4.18 -26.59 -6.73
CA ARG A 94 -4.86 -27.49 -5.80
C ARG A 94 -4.65 -27.15 -4.32
N ARG A 95 -3.51 -26.57 -3.92
CA ARG A 95 -3.14 -26.37 -2.52
C ARG A 95 -3.30 -24.91 -2.10
N HIS A 96 -4.47 -24.54 -1.61
CA HIS A 96 -4.74 -23.19 -1.04
C HIS A 96 -4.26 -22.01 -1.91
N GLY A 97 -4.28 -22.19 -3.23
CA GLY A 97 -3.80 -21.17 -4.16
C GLY A 97 -2.27 -21.10 -4.32
N ALA A 98 -1.50 -21.95 -3.66
CA ALA A 98 -0.04 -21.98 -3.78
C ALA A 98 0.40 -22.77 -5.02
N LEU A 99 1.43 -22.27 -5.71
CA LEU A 99 2.11 -22.98 -6.81
C LEU A 99 3.48 -23.44 -6.33
N THR A 100 3.71 -24.75 -6.34
CA THR A 100 5.01 -25.35 -6.08
C THR A 100 5.72 -25.73 -7.36
N ILE A 101 7.06 -25.76 -7.34
CA ILE A 101 7.85 -26.23 -8.48
C ILE A 101 7.50 -27.70 -8.83
N GLU A 102 7.15 -28.50 -7.83
CA GLU A 102 6.74 -29.89 -8.02
C GLU A 102 5.37 -30.01 -8.73
N GLU A 103 4.40 -29.16 -8.36
CA GLU A 103 3.10 -29.11 -9.03
C GLU A 103 3.24 -28.59 -10.46
N LEU A 104 4.06 -27.56 -10.66
CA LEU A 104 4.34 -27.01 -11.97
C LEU A 104 4.97 -28.06 -12.89
N ASN A 105 6.00 -28.79 -12.41
CA ASN A 105 6.61 -29.89 -13.16
C ASN A 105 5.59 -31.00 -13.47
N ARG A 106 4.70 -31.32 -12.51
CA ARG A 106 3.63 -32.28 -12.76
C ARG A 106 2.67 -31.81 -13.86
N MET A 107 2.32 -30.53 -13.89
CA MET A 107 1.47 -29.94 -14.94
C MET A 107 2.14 -30.01 -16.31
N ILE A 108 3.45 -29.77 -16.38
CA ILE A 108 4.23 -29.85 -17.63
C ILE A 108 4.26 -31.29 -18.21
N TRP A 109 4.40 -32.30 -17.34
CA TRP A 109 4.55 -33.70 -17.75
C TRP A 109 3.22 -34.50 -17.77
N SER A 110 2.11 -33.94 -17.27
CA SER A 110 0.81 -34.62 -17.21
C SER A 110 -0.03 -34.31 -18.45
N GLU A 111 -0.39 -35.34 -19.19
CA GLU A 111 -1.22 -35.23 -20.42
C GLU A 111 -2.68 -34.77 -20.14
N ASN A 112 -3.14 -34.79 -18.88
CA ASN A 112 -4.54 -34.64 -18.53
C ASN A 112 -4.89 -33.28 -17.88
N VAL A 113 -3.95 -32.35 -17.71
CA VAL A 113 -4.18 -31.14 -16.89
C VAL A 113 -4.51 -29.91 -17.71
N LEU A 114 -4.03 -29.83 -18.95
CA LEU A 114 -4.33 -28.73 -19.88
C LEU A 114 -4.52 -29.30 -21.29
N PRO A 115 -5.27 -28.61 -22.18
CA PRO A 115 -5.26 -28.95 -23.59
C PRO A 115 -3.81 -29.01 -24.09
N GLN A 116 -3.43 -30.08 -24.76
CA GLN A 116 -2.06 -30.32 -25.28
C GLN A 116 -1.72 -29.32 -26.39
N ASN A 117 -1.60 -28.03 -26.02
CA ASN A 117 -1.16 -26.99 -26.91
C ASN A 117 0.32 -26.67 -26.57
N GLU A 118 1.21 -26.66 -27.51
CA GLU A 118 2.62 -26.28 -27.33
C GLU A 118 2.76 -24.93 -26.63
N GLN A 119 1.82 -24.02 -26.85
CA GLN A 119 1.81 -22.71 -26.21
C GLN A 119 1.63 -22.79 -24.68
N HIS A 120 0.79 -23.69 -24.17
CA HIS A 120 0.61 -23.89 -22.73
C HIS A 120 1.85 -24.53 -22.09
N LYS A 121 2.48 -25.49 -22.77
CA LYS A 121 3.74 -26.10 -22.28
C LYS A 121 4.86 -25.06 -22.21
N ASP A 122 5.03 -24.26 -23.26
CA ASP A 122 6.02 -23.15 -23.28
C ASP A 122 5.76 -22.13 -22.17
N PHE A 123 4.50 -21.78 -21.93
CA PHE A 123 4.09 -20.91 -20.85
C PHE A 123 4.49 -21.46 -19.47
N LEU A 124 4.19 -22.73 -19.17
CA LEU A 124 4.57 -23.37 -17.91
C LEU A 124 6.09 -23.52 -17.77
N HIS A 125 6.82 -23.83 -18.85
CA HIS A 125 8.27 -23.86 -18.84
C HIS A 125 8.90 -22.50 -18.52
N LYS A 126 8.34 -21.41 -19.05
CA LYS A 126 8.77 -20.03 -18.70
C LYS A 126 8.58 -19.73 -17.22
N ILE A 127 7.48 -20.18 -16.61
CA ILE A 127 7.25 -20.05 -15.17
C ILE A 127 8.30 -20.84 -14.39
N ALA A 128 8.57 -22.11 -14.78
CA ALA A 128 9.58 -22.94 -14.13
C ALA A 128 10.96 -22.27 -14.16
N GLN A 129 11.38 -21.78 -15.32
CA GLN A 129 12.65 -21.04 -15.49
C GLN A 129 12.72 -19.80 -14.59
N GLN A 130 11.61 -19.06 -14.45
CA GLN A 130 11.58 -17.89 -13.55
C GLN A 130 11.69 -18.31 -12.10
N MET A 131 10.98 -19.36 -11.67
CA MET A 131 11.07 -19.88 -10.31
C MET A 131 12.50 -20.36 -10.00
N GLU A 132 13.14 -21.06 -10.91
CA GLU A 132 14.55 -21.48 -10.77
C GLU A 132 15.51 -20.30 -10.71
N MET A 133 15.36 -19.30 -11.58
CA MET A 133 16.19 -18.09 -11.60
C MET A 133 16.19 -17.36 -10.26
N PHE A 134 15.04 -17.32 -9.58
CA PHE A 134 14.89 -16.69 -8.28
C PHE A 134 15.07 -17.68 -7.11
N ASN A 135 15.45 -18.93 -7.35
CA ASN A 135 15.52 -20.01 -6.36
C ASN A 135 14.22 -20.15 -5.56
N VAL A 136 13.08 -20.04 -6.22
CA VAL A 136 11.76 -20.14 -5.62
C VAL A 136 11.22 -21.55 -5.75
N ALA A 137 10.90 -22.17 -4.62
CA ALA A 137 10.25 -23.47 -4.55
C ALA A 137 8.72 -23.36 -4.48
N VAL A 138 8.22 -22.27 -3.88
CA VAL A 138 6.78 -22.04 -3.66
C VAL A 138 6.43 -20.58 -3.90
N CYS A 139 5.35 -20.37 -4.67
CA CYS A 139 4.71 -19.06 -4.84
C CYS A 139 3.35 -19.07 -4.17
N ILE A 140 3.05 -18.05 -3.33
CA ILE A 140 1.78 -17.92 -2.64
C ILE A 140 1.17 -16.58 -2.95
N PRO A 141 0.00 -16.53 -3.61
CA PRO A 141 -0.66 -15.29 -3.96
C PRO A 141 -1.33 -14.66 -2.72
N ALA A 142 -1.34 -13.35 -2.69
CA ALA A 142 -2.05 -12.53 -1.74
C ALA A 142 -3.13 -11.75 -2.49
N TYR A 143 -4.36 -12.21 -2.44
CA TYR A 143 -5.49 -11.58 -3.09
C TYR A 143 -6.25 -10.67 -2.13
N PHE A 144 -6.63 -9.51 -2.62
CA PHE A 144 -7.67 -8.69 -2.02
C PHE A 144 -8.88 -8.67 -2.96
N ARG A 145 -9.98 -9.27 -2.51
CA ARG A 145 -11.12 -9.62 -3.39
C ARG A 145 -10.64 -10.52 -4.53
N GLU A 146 -10.76 -10.08 -5.78
CA GLU A 146 -10.30 -10.83 -6.97
C GLU A 146 -8.96 -10.30 -7.52
N HIS A 147 -8.33 -9.30 -6.87
CA HIS A 147 -7.11 -8.67 -7.36
C HIS A 147 -5.88 -9.24 -6.64
N LEU A 148 -4.89 -9.66 -7.42
CA LEU A 148 -3.59 -10.04 -6.89
C LEU A 148 -2.86 -8.77 -6.41
N VAL A 149 -2.71 -8.63 -5.09
CA VAL A 149 -2.04 -7.47 -4.45
C VAL A 149 -0.56 -7.73 -4.29
N ALA A 150 -0.20 -8.97 -3.95
CA ALA A 150 1.19 -9.39 -3.78
C ALA A 150 1.36 -10.87 -4.12
N LEU A 151 2.60 -11.26 -4.39
CA LEU A 151 3.01 -12.64 -4.55
C LEU A 151 4.20 -12.92 -3.63
N LEU A 152 4.03 -13.86 -2.71
CA LEU A 152 5.10 -14.33 -1.84
C LEU A 152 5.92 -15.37 -2.61
N LEU A 153 7.23 -15.19 -2.64
CA LEU A 153 8.21 -16.08 -3.27
C LEU A 153 9.02 -16.74 -2.17
N LEU A 154 8.93 -18.05 -2.05
CA LEU A 154 9.58 -18.81 -0.98
C LEU A 154 10.57 -19.80 -1.58
N GLY A 155 11.78 -19.81 -1.05
CA GLY A 155 12.81 -20.80 -1.40
C GLY A 155 12.55 -22.17 -0.77
N GLU A 156 13.49 -23.08 -0.95
CA GLU A 156 13.49 -24.36 -0.24
C GLU A 156 13.61 -24.16 1.27
N LYS A 157 13.18 -25.17 2.04
CA LYS A 157 13.41 -25.20 3.48
C LYS A 157 14.89 -25.44 3.79
N THR A 158 15.38 -24.85 4.88
CA THR A 158 16.81 -25.01 5.29
C THR A 158 17.17 -26.44 5.62
N ASN A 159 16.20 -27.21 6.13
CA ASN A 159 16.36 -28.62 6.50
C ASN A 159 16.15 -29.59 5.32
N GLY A 160 15.89 -29.11 4.11
CA GLY A 160 15.66 -29.92 2.91
C GLY A 160 14.33 -30.69 2.87
N HIS A 161 13.46 -30.50 3.88
CA HIS A 161 12.15 -31.13 3.86
C HIS A 161 11.16 -30.43 2.92
N VAL A 162 10.20 -31.20 2.40
CA VAL A 162 9.08 -30.64 1.63
C VAL A 162 8.14 -29.84 2.55
N TYR A 163 7.44 -28.88 1.94
CA TYR A 163 6.42 -28.12 2.67
C TYR A 163 5.25 -29.01 3.05
N GLN A 164 4.84 -28.90 4.34
CA GLN A 164 3.71 -29.66 4.88
C GLN A 164 2.38 -28.92 4.67
N GLN A 165 1.26 -29.62 4.74
CA GLN A 165 -0.07 -29.04 4.53
C GLN A 165 -0.35 -27.88 5.51
N GLU A 166 0.02 -28.05 6.79
CA GLU A 166 -0.16 -27.04 7.84
C GLU A 166 0.63 -25.75 7.56
N GLU A 167 1.77 -25.88 6.86
CA GLU A 167 2.58 -24.73 6.45
C GLU A 167 1.91 -23.98 5.28
N PHE A 168 1.31 -24.69 4.33
CA PHE A 168 0.52 -24.07 3.28
C PHE A 168 -0.70 -23.35 3.85
N ASP A 169 -1.41 -23.97 4.79
CA ASP A 169 -2.56 -23.36 5.47
C ASP A 169 -2.16 -22.08 6.20
N PHE A 170 -1.06 -22.11 6.93
CA PHE A 170 -0.49 -20.96 7.60
C PHE A 170 -0.10 -19.84 6.63
N LEU A 171 0.62 -20.19 5.55
CA LEU A 171 1.11 -19.24 4.56
C LEU A 171 -0.05 -18.62 3.76
N ALA A 172 -1.07 -19.39 3.42
CA ALA A 172 -2.27 -18.91 2.74
C ALA A 172 -3.07 -17.93 3.62
N ALA A 173 -3.27 -18.27 4.89
CA ALA A 173 -3.91 -17.36 5.84
C ALA A 173 -3.09 -16.09 6.05
N LEU A 174 -1.75 -16.22 6.21
CA LEU A 174 -0.84 -15.09 6.33
C LEU A 174 -0.88 -14.20 5.10
N SER A 175 -0.90 -14.76 3.89
CA SER A 175 -0.96 -13.99 2.64
C SER A 175 -2.25 -13.18 2.52
N SER A 176 -3.38 -13.75 2.97
CA SER A 176 -4.67 -13.05 3.03
C SER A 176 -4.63 -11.85 3.98
N ASP A 177 -4.09 -12.04 5.20
CA ASP A 177 -3.90 -10.97 6.18
C ASP A 177 -2.97 -9.87 5.63
N VAL A 178 -1.90 -10.26 4.95
CA VAL A 178 -0.96 -9.36 4.26
C VAL A 178 -1.66 -8.54 3.20
N ALA A 179 -2.47 -9.16 2.34
CA ALA A 179 -3.21 -8.45 1.30
C ALA A 179 -4.13 -7.38 1.89
N MET A 180 -4.89 -7.74 2.95
CA MET A 180 -5.74 -6.79 3.67
C MET A 180 -4.95 -5.65 4.29
N ALA A 181 -3.84 -5.95 4.97
CA ALA A 181 -3.04 -4.95 5.65
C ALA A 181 -2.36 -3.98 4.67
N ILE A 182 -1.84 -4.47 3.54
CA ILE A 182 -1.29 -3.63 2.47
C ILE A 182 -2.37 -2.72 1.90
N GLN A 183 -3.55 -3.26 1.63
CA GLN A 183 -4.65 -2.49 1.06
C GLN A 183 -5.16 -1.42 2.02
N ASN A 184 -5.30 -1.76 3.30
CA ASN A 184 -5.66 -0.78 4.33
C ASN A 184 -4.64 0.35 4.46
N ALA A 185 -3.34 0.01 4.44
CA ALA A 185 -2.28 1.02 4.48
C ALA A 185 -2.32 1.96 3.26
N ARG A 186 -2.60 1.43 2.06
CA ARG A 186 -2.80 2.25 0.85
C ARG A 186 -4.01 3.16 0.97
N LEU A 187 -5.15 2.62 1.40
CA LEU A 187 -6.37 3.41 1.58
C LEU A 187 -6.19 4.56 2.57
N ILE A 188 -5.46 4.33 3.67
CA ILE A 188 -5.14 5.37 4.64
C ILE A 188 -4.25 6.45 4.02
N GLU A 189 -3.25 6.05 3.25
CA GLU A 189 -2.34 6.99 2.58
C GLU A 189 -3.07 7.83 1.52
N ASP A 190 -3.94 7.18 0.71
CA ASP A 190 -4.73 7.87 -0.30
C ASP A 190 -5.73 8.83 0.33
N LEU A 191 -6.38 8.43 1.44
CA LEU A 191 -7.26 9.29 2.21
C LEU A 191 -6.52 10.51 2.77
N ARG A 192 -5.32 10.34 3.30
CA ARG A 192 -4.50 11.45 3.78
C ARG A 192 -4.20 12.45 2.66
N LYS A 193 -3.78 11.96 1.50
CA LYS A 193 -3.51 12.82 0.33
C LYS A 193 -4.76 13.59 -0.11
N GLU A 194 -5.92 12.94 -0.12
CA GLU A 194 -7.17 13.58 -0.51
C GLU A 194 -7.61 14.65 0.51
N VAL A 195 -7.43 14.38 1.82
CA VAL A 195 -7.69 15.37 2.88
C VAL A 195 -6.79 16.61 2.72
N GLU A 196 -5.49 16.42 2.49
CA GLU A 196 -4.55 17.54 2.28
C GLU A 196 -4.90 18.33 1.00
N LYS A 197 -5.26 17.65 -0.07
CA LYS A 197 -5.69 18.29 -1.32
C LYS A 197 -6.97 19.12 -1.12
N ASN A 198 -7.96 18.56 -0.42
CA ASN A 198 -9.21 19.25 -0.11
C ASN A 198 -8.97 20.47 0.78
N LYS A 199 -8.07 20.36 1.76
CA LYS A 199 -7.66 21.49 2.61
C LYS A 199 -7.01 22.61 1.78
N ALA A 200 -6.08 22.26 0.90
CA ALA A 200 -5.44 23.23 0.01
C ALA A 200 -6.46 23.92 -0.92
N LEU A 201 -7.39 23.14 -1.49
CA LEU A 201 -8.46 23.68 -2.33
C LEU A 201 -9.37 24.65 -1.58
N PHE A 202 -9.75 24.31 -0.36
CA PHE A 202 -10.56 25.17 0.51
C PHE A 202 -9.86 26.50 0.81
N ILE A 203 -8.58 26.47 1.19
CA ILE A 203 -7.78 27.68 1.43
C ILE A 203 -7.66 28.54 0.17
N ASN A 204 -7.39 27.95 -0.98
CA ASN A 204 -7.30 28.68 -2.25
C ASN A 204 -8.63 29.32 -2.63
N THR A 205 -9.75 28.66 -2.36
CA THR A 205 -11.09 29.19 -2.59
C THR A 205 -11.37 30.39 -1.66
N ALA A 206 -11.01 30.28 -0.38
CA ALA A 206 -11.15 31.37 0.57
C ALA A 206 -10.32 32.61 0.19
N LEU A 207 -9.06 32.39 -0.25
CA LEU A 207 -8.18 33.45 -0.75
C LEU A 207 -8.74 34.12 -2.00
N SER A 208 -9.27 33.34 -2.95
CA SER A 208 -9.87 33.87 -4.17
C SER A 208 -11.10 34.71 -3.85
N LEU A 209 -11.93 34.27 -2.92
CA LEU A 209 -13.11 34.99 -2.45
C LEU A 209 -12.72 36.30 -1.73
N ALA A 210 -11.74 36.26 -0.83
CA ALA A 210 -11.22 37.44 -0.15
C ALA A 210 -10.69 38.47 -1.17
N SER A 211 -9.91 38.01 -2.16
CA SER A 211 -9.39 38.88 -3.23
C SER A 211 -10.51 39.52 -4.08
N ALA A 212 -11.59 38.77 -4.35
CA ALA A 212 -12.75 39.31 -5.08
C ALA A 212 -13.49 40.38 -4.27
N ILE A 213 -13.59 40.20 -2.94
CA ILE A 213 -14.19 41.18 -2.02
C ILE A 213 -13.34 42.45 -1.95
N GLU A 214 -12.02 42.32 -1.81
CA GLU A 214 -11.08 43.46 -1.84
C GLU A 214 -11.11 44.20 -3.19
N ALA A 215 -11.32 43.56 -4.30
CA ALA A 215 -11.46 44.19 -5.60
C ALA A 215 -12.72 45.05 -5.71
N LYS A 216 -13.79 44.68 -4.97
CA LYS A 216 -15.03 45.43 -4.88
C LYS A 216 -14.88 46.68 -3.97
N ASP A 217 -14.06 46.61 -2.92
CA ASP A 217 -13.82 47.70 -1.97
C ASP A 217 -12.39 48.24 -2.16
N ARG A 218 -12.27 49.32 -2.93
CA ARG A 218 -10.98 49.91 -3.30
C ARG A 218 -10.11 50.38 -2.16
N TYR A 219 -10.70 50.64 -0.97
CA TYR A 219 -9.98 51.08 0.23
C TYR A 219 -9.27 49.92 0.97
N THR A 220 -9.62 48.69 0.65
CA THR A 220 -9.17 47.52 1.41
C THR A 220 -8.06 46.69 0.74
N ARG A 221 -7.43 47.21 -0.32
CA ARG A 221 -6.33 46.47 -1.01
C ARG A 221 -5.24 46.05 -0.01
N GLY A 222 -5.00 44.74 0.13
CA GLY A 222 -4.03 44.11 1.04
C GLY A 222 -4.42 44.25 2.52
N HIS A 223 -5.67 44.66 2.81
CA HIS A 223 -6.18 44.73 4.19
C HIS A 223 -6.32 43.36 4.81
N THR A 224 -6.93 42.43 4.09
CA THR A 224 -7.13 41.05 4.54
C THR A 224 -5.81 40.34 4.86
N GLU A 225 -4.78 40.53 4.02
CA GLU A 225 -3.45 39.99 4.28
C GLU A 225 -2.83 40.55 5.58
N ARG A 226 -2.92 41.89 5.80
CA ARG A 226 -2.38 42.51 7.01
C ARG A 226 -3.15 42.06 8.26
N VAL A 227 -4.47 42.02 8.21
CA VAL A 227 -5.33 41.56 9.33
C VAL A 227 -4.99 40.13 9.68
N THR A 228 -4.89 39.23 8.68
CA THR A 228 -4.52 37.82 8.89
C THR A 228 -3.15 37.71 9.53
N LYS A 229 -2.15 38.47 9.04
CA LYS A 229 -0.79 38.46 9.56
C LYS A 229 -0.73 38.93 11.03
N TYR A 230 -1.44 39.99 11.37
CA TYR A 230 -1.47 40.48 12.76
C TYR A 230 -2.24 39.53 13.67
N ALA A 231 -3.36 38.98 13.23
CA ALA A 231 -4.14 38.03 14.03
C ALA A 231 -3.31 36.76 14.37
N LEU A 232 -2.58 36.22 13.40
CA LEU A 232 -1.71 35.07 13.63
C LEU A 232 -0.52 35.43 14.56
N ALA A 233 0.11 36.57 14.36
CA ALA A 233 1.20 37.01 15.25
C ALA A 233 0.75 37.17 16.71
N ILE A 234 -0.45 37.71 16.94
CA ILE A 234 -1.04 37.80 18.28
C ILE A 234 -1.33 36.41 18.84
N ALA A 235 -1.89 35.51 18.01
CA ALA A 235 -2.18 34.15 18.44
C ALA A 235 -0.91 33.38 18.83
N ASP A 236 0.16 33.52 18.06
CA ASP A 236 1.46 32.88 18.34
C ASP A 236 2.05 33.38 19.67
N GLU A 237 1.95 34.69 19.95
CA GLU A 237 2.40 35.26 21.20
C GLU A 237 1.58 34.79 22.42
N LEU A 238 0.26 34.65 22.26
CA LEU A 238 -0.64 34.11 23.30
C LEU A 238 -0.31 32.62 23.60
N VAL A 239 -0.01 31.86 22.60
CA VAL A 239 0.44 30.45 22.77
C VAL A 239 1.79 30.41 23.49
N HIS A 240 2.74 31.25 23.05
CA HIS A 240 4.11 31.28 23.62
C HIS A 240 4.07 31.63 25.11
N ASN A 241 3.29 32.62 25.48
CA ASN A 241 3.13 33.08 26.87
C ASN A 241 2.21 32.21 27.72
N ARG A 242 1.64 31.12 27.16
CA ARG A 242 0.67 30.26 27.86
C ARG A 242 -0.49 31.01 28.53
N ALA A 243 -0.87 32.15 27.98
CA ALA A 243 -1.89 33.01 28.54
C ALA A 243 -3.28 32.34 28.49
N PHE A 244 -3.53 31.50 27.47
CA PHE A 244 -4.78 30.78 27.28
C PHE A 244 -4.57 29.40 26.70
N PRO A 245 -5.38 28.38 27.09
CA PRO A 245 -5.38 27.08 26.46
C PRO A 245 -6.06 27.17 25.08
N LEU A 246 -5.30 27.40 24.04
CA LEU A 246 -5.81 27.40 22.66
C LEU A 246 -5.98 25.96 22.13
N SER A 247 -7.03 25.75 21.33
CA SER A 247 -7.25 24.48 20.67
C SER A 247 -6.12 24.18 19.67
N LYS A 248 -5.88 22.90 19.40
CA LYS A 248 -4.83 22.46 18.47
C LYS A 248 -4.97 23.06 17.06
N ASN A 249 -6.20 23.39 16.66
CA ASN A 249 -6.51 23.91 15.32
C ASN A 249 -6.75 25.43 15.33
N PHE A 250 -6.56 26.10 16.48
CA PHE A 250 -6.92 27.51 16.65
C PHE A 250 -6.27 28.42 15.59
N SER A 251 -4.99 28.24 15.31
CA SER A 251 -4.28 29.09 14.33
C SER A 251 -4.81 28.89 12.91
N GLU A 252 -5.20 27.68 12.54
CA GLU A 252 -5.82 27.40 11.24
C GLU A 252 -7.22 28.02 11.13
N ASP A 253 -8.03 27.86 12.17
CA ASP A 253 -9.37 28.42 12.22
C ASP A 253 -9.32 29.97 12.20
N LEU A 254 -8.37 30.56 12.93
CA LEU A 254 -8.13 31.99 12.93
C LEU A 254 -7.66 32.52 11.59
N TYR A 255 -6.80 31.76 10.90
CA TYR A 255 -6.35 32.10 9.54
C TYR A 255 -7.55 32.22 8.60
N ILE A 256 -8.44 31.23 8.57
CA ILE A 256 -9.62 31.21 7.71
C ILE A 256 -10.61 32.29 8.11
N ALA A 257 -10.87 32.47 9.41
CA ALA A 257 -11.74 33.50 9.91
C ALA A 257 -11.24 34.90 9.51
N SER A 258 -9.94 35.13 9.61
CA SER A 258 -9.31 36.40 9.21
C SER A 258 -9.41 36.67 7.72
N LEU A 259 -9.28 35.62 6.88
CA LEU A 259 -9.46 35.75 5.42
C LEU A 259 -10.89 36.12 5.05
N LEU A 260 -11.88 35.59 5.77
CA LEU A 260 -13.29 35.69 5.44
C LEU A 260 -14.04 36.75 6.27
N HIS A 261 -13.35 37.51 7.16
CA HIS A 261 -14.01 38.45 8.07
C HIS A 261 -14.89 39.46 7.37
N ASP A 262 -14.55 39.85 6.18
CA ASP A 262 -15.24 40.83 5.34
C ASP A 262 -16.21 40.22 4.31
N VAL A 263 -16.46 38.88 4.34
CA VAL A 263 -17.26 38.17 3.35
C VAL A 263 -18.66 38.75 3.13
N GLY A 264 -19.24 39.35 4.20
CA GLY A 264 -20.54 40.00 4.15
C GLY A 264 -20.62 41.21 3.21
N LYS A 265 -19.50 41.84 2.83
CA LYS A 265 -19.45 42.94 1.85
C LYS A 265 -19.95 42.57 0.48
N ILE A 266 -19.97 41.30 0.12
CA ILE A 266 -20.56 40.80 -1.13
C ILE A 266 -22.02 41.24 -1.28
N GLY A 267 -22.80 41.21 -0.21
CA GLY A 267 -24.22 41.59 -0.20
C GLY A 267 -24.48 43.07 -0.17
N ILE A 268 -23.46 43.92 0.04
CA ILE A 268 -23.61 45.38 0.15
C ILE A 268 -23.53 46.02 -1.24
N THR A 269 -24.45 46.92 -1.56
CA THR A 269 -24.46 47.63 -2.84
C THR A 269 -23.28 48.60 -2.93
N ASP A 270 -22.73 48.82 -4.12
CA ASP A 270 -21.58 49.71 -4.36
C ASP A 270 -21.86 51.16 -3.96
N ARG A 271 -23.13 51.61 -4.03
CA ARG A 271 -23.57 52.93 -3.60
C ARG A 271 -23.37 53.18 -2.10
N ILE A 272 -23.34 52.11 -1.29
CA ILE A 272 -23.11 52.19 0.17
C ILE A 272 -21.63 51.99 0.45
N LEU A 273 -21.00 51.05 -0.23
CA LEU A 273 -19.61 50.65 -0.02
C LEU A 273 -18.58 51.72 -0.46
N LEU A 274 -18.92 52.53 -1.51
CA LEU A 274 -18.03 53.52 -2.11
C LEU A 274 -18.34 54.97 -1.61
N LYS A 275 -19.15 55.14 -0.61
CA LYS A 275 -19.36 56.43 0.07
C LYS A 275 -18.18 56.79 0.95
#